data_a743f7689a4d0675ac33af7439a612a5
#
_entry.id   a743f7689a4d0675ac33af7439a612a5
#
_cell.length_a   1.000
_cell.length_b   1.000
_cell.length_c   1.000
_cell.angle_alpha   90.00
_cell.angle_beta   90.00
_cell.angle_gamma   90.00
#
_symmetry.space_group_name_H-M   'P 1'
#
loop_
_entity.id
_entity.type
_entity.pdbx_description
1 polymer ?
#
loop_
_entity_poly.entity_id
_entity_poly.type
_entity_poly.pdbx_seq_one_letter_code
_entity_poly.pdbx_strand_id
1 'polypeptide(L)'
;GDSFQRQVHSEIFLKDPYIVFKGFNLENGIKKATLSRISMEKFKKFKSSKYLEHLIESNGKDQWSSTDSELKYLYEPGNTESSIQYLHDFGIYVSTTYSALDQNILITYADNLEGPWSHPKIVYENPIIVCPDKTCIETYAVRLHPTFSEKTNELIISYITSYQGEFNNISIEQYRPRFIKVKFKLND
;
A
#
# COMPACT_ATOMS: atom_id res chain seq x y z
N GLY A 1 -4.41 -24.11 13.78
CA GLY A 1 -5.20 -23.33 12.85
C GLY A 1 -4.60 -21.96 12.74
N ASP A 2 -3.98 -21.68 11.61
CA ASP A 2 -3.35 -20.38 11.33
C ASP A 2 -4.44 -19.32 11.26
N SER A 3 -4.43 -18.40 12.21
CA SER A 3 -5.30 -17.24 12.17
C SER A 3 -4.83 -16.31 11.05
N PHE A 4 -5.51 -16.33 9.93
CA PHE A 4 -5.31 -15.33 8.88
C PHE A 4 -5.63 -13.94 9.44
N GLN A 5 -4.61 -13.16 9.75
CA GLN A 5 -4.81 -11.77 10.10
C GLN A 5 -5.09 -10.97 8.81
N ARG A 6 -6.36 -10.69 8.60
CA ARG A 6 -6.80 -9.76 7.56
C ARG A 6 -6.98 -8.38 8.15
N GLN A 7 -6.34 -7.42 7.57
CA GLN A 7 -6.68 -6.03 7.84
C GLN A 7 -7.10 -5.37 6.52
N VAL A 8 -8.34 -4.90 6.49
CA VAL A 8 -8.81 -4.00 5.44
C VAL A 8 -8.47 -2.60 5.91
N HIS A 9 -7.42 -2.02 5.36
CA HIS A 9 -6.97 -0.70 5.77
C HIS A 9 -6.39 0.09 4.62
N SER A 10 -6.54 1.33 4.77
CA SER A 10 -5.77 2.51 4.45
C SER A 10 -6.11 3.26 3.18
N GLU A 11 -6.61 2.64 2.15
CA GLU A 11 -7.02 3.39 0.95
C GLU A 11 -8.45 3.03 0.58
N ILE A 12 -9.27 4.08 0.42
CA ILE A 12 -10.66 3.96 0.03
C ILE A 12 -10.83 4.66 -1.30
N PHE A 13 -11.34 3.95 -2.29
CA PHE A 13 -11.64 4.46 -3.61
C PHE A 13 -13.14 4.46 -3.84
N LEU A 14 -13.65 5.55 -4.38
CA LEU A 14 -15.01 5.59 -4.88
C LEU A 14 -14.99 5.18 -6.36
N LYS A 15 -15.48 4.01 -6.66
CA LYS A 15 -15.68 3.49 -8.02
C LYS A 15 -17.15 3.14 -8.14
N ASP A 16 -17.95 4.15 -8.50
CA ASP A 16 -19.41 4.03 -8.54
C ASP A 16 -19.87 2.74 -9.26
N PRO A 17 -20.75 1.94 -8.68
CA PRO A 17 -21.47 2.13 -7.40
C PRO A 17 -20.79 1.51 -6.18
N TYR A 18 -19.47 1.33 -6.17
CA TYR A 18 -18.73 0.63 -5.13
C TYR A 18 -17.78 1.55 -4.37
N ILE A 19 -17.56 1.19 -3.11
CA ILE A 19 -16.41 1.61 -2.32
C ILE A 19 -15.41 0.48 -2.37
N VAL A 20 -14.19 0.76 -2.80
CA VAL A 20 -13.12 -0.22 -2.90
C VAL A 20 -12.09 0.05 -1.81
N PHE A 21 -11.62 -1.00 -1.18
CA PHE A 21 -10.64 -0.97 -0.10
C PHE A 21 -9.40 -1.75 -0.52
N LYS A 22 -8.24 -1.13 -0.35
CA LYS A 22 -7.00 -1.88 -0.34
C LYS A 22 -6.82 -2.56 1.01
N GLY A 23 -6.45 -3.81 1.00
CA GLY A 23 -6.08 -4.59 2.17
C GLY A 23 -4.78 -5.34 1.94
N PHE A 24 -4.49 -6.26 2.84
CA PHE A 24 -3.43 -7.24 2.65
C PHE A 24 -3.82 -8.60 3.21
N ASN A 25 -3.17 -9.61 2.70
CA ASN A 25 -3.16 -10.95 3.28
C ASN A 25 -1.73 -11.28 3.71
N LEU A 26 -1.57 -11.93 4.85
CA LEU A 26 -0.27 -12.40 5.33
C LEU A 26 -0.08 -13.85 4.91
N GLU A 27 0.91 -14.10 4.07
CA GLU A 27 1.25 -15.42 3.60
C GLU A 27 2.76 -15.64 3.75
N ASN A 28 3.14 -16.68 4.47
CA ASN A 28 4.56 -16.99 4.75
C ASN A 28 5.36 -15.80 5.32
N GLY A 29 4.74 -14.98 6.17
CA GLY A 29 5.35 -13.80 6.76
C GLY A 29 5.41 -12.57 5.83
N ILE A 30 4.94 -12.68 4.59
CA ILE A 30 4.93 -11.60 3.60
C ILE A 30 3.51 -11.04 3.48
N LYS A 31 3.38 -9.73 3.59
CA LYS A 31 2.11 -9.04 3.32
C LYS A 31 1.94 -8.87 1.82
N LYS A 32 0.87 -9.43 1.26
CA LYS A 32 0.50 -9.31 -0.14
C LYS A 32 -0.72 -8.41 -0.28
N ALA A 33 -0.66 -7.43 -1.17
CA ALA A 33 -1.76 -6.48 -1.37
C ALA A 33 -2.98 -7.17 -1.99
N THR A 34 -4.18 -6.82 -1.48
CA THR A 34 -5.47 -7.35 -1.93
C THR A 34 -6.46 -6.22 -2.11
N LEU A 35 -7.54 -6.47 -2.83
CA LEU A 35 -8.69 -5.57 -2.91
C LEU A 35 -9.95 -6.22 -2.36
N SER A 36 -10.76 -5.38 -1.74
CA SER A 36 -12.13 -5.70 -1.35
C SER A 36 -13.05 -4.56 -1.74
N ARG A 37 -14.34 -4.83 -1.98
CA ARG A 37 -15.31 -3.79 -2.29
C ARG A 37 -16.63 -4.05 -1.56
N ILE A 38 -17.42 -3.00 -1.44
CA ILE A 38 -18.81 -3.06 -1.00
C ILE A 38 -19.64 -2.09 -1.84
N SER A 39 -20.86 -2.47 -2.21
CA SER A 39 -21.73 -1.51 -2.87
C SER A 39 -22.09 -0.35 -1.95
N MET A 40 -22.17 0.86 -2.49
CA MET A 40 -22.51 2.07 -1.75
C MET A 40 -23.86 1.93 -1.01
N GLU A 41 -24.82 1.25 -1.62
CA GLU A 41 -26.13 0.97 -1.01
C GLU A 41 -25.97 0.13 0.26
N LYS A 42 -25.26 -1.01 0.16
CA LYS A 42 -25.05 -1.91 1.31
C LYS A 42 -24.23 -1.23 2.40
N PHE A 43 -23.21 -0.43 2.03
CA PHE A 43 -22.41 0.31 2.99
C PHE A 43 -23.25 1.31 3.77
N LYS A 44 -24.07 2.11 3.10
CA LYS A 44 -24.95 3.09 3.75
C LYS A 44 -25.96 2.44 4.68
N LYS A 45 -26.53 1.30 4.25
CA LYS A 45 -27.62 0.63 4.99
C LYS A 45 -27.10 -0.19 6.18
N PHE A 46 -26.03 -0.95 6.01
CA PHE A 46 -25.64 -1.98 6.98
C PHE A 46 -24.32 -1.70 7.71
N LYS A 47 -23.40 -0.97 7.11
CA LYS A 47 -22.05 -0.70 7.65
C LYS A 47 -21.36 -1.97 8.19
N SER A 48 -21.50 -3.10 7.49
CA SER A 48 -21.04 -4.39 7.94
C SER A 48 -20.09 -5.05 6.95
N SER A 49 -18.98 -5.58 7.45
CA SER A 49 -17.97 -6.29 6.65
C SER A 49 -18.48 -7.56 5.99
N LYS A 50 -19.57 -8.17 6.48
CA LYS A 50 -20.17 -9.37 5.89
C LYS A 50 -20.65 -9.20 4.44
N TYR A 51 -20.75 -7.95 3.97
CA TYR A 51 -21.15 -7.64 2.59
C TYR A 51 -19.96 -7.26 1.69
N LEU A 52 -18.75 -7.43 2.19
CA LEU A 52 -17.57 -7.27 1.37
C LEU A 52 -17.49 -8.37 0.31
N GLU A 53 -17.10 -7.94 -0.88
CA GLU A 53 -16.65 -8.82 -1.94
C GLU A 53 -15.12 -8.65 -2.07
N HIS A 54 -14.42 -9.74 -2.28
CA HIS A 54 -12.97 -9.77 -2.41
C HIS A 54 -12.61 -10.04 -3.88
N LEU A 55 -11.56 -9.38 -4.36
CA LEU A 55 -11.01 -9.70 -5.66
C LEU A 55 -10.31 -11.06 -5.58
N ILE A 56 -10.76 -12.00 -6.37
CA ILE A 56 -10.20 -13.35 -6.47
C ILE A 56 -9.78 -13.63 -7.90
N GLU A 57 -8.87 -14.59 -8.08
CA GLU A 57 -8.52 -15.14 -9.37
C GLU A 57 -8.94 -16.61 -9.42
N SER A 58 -9.90 -16.93 -10.27
CA SER A 58 -10.39 -18.28 -10.44
C SER A 58 -10.40 -18.66 -11.92
N ASN A 59 -9.79 -19.79 -12.26
CA ASN A 59 -9.63 -20.27 -13.64
C ASN A 59 -8.97 -19.23 -14.57
N GLY A 60 -7.98 -18.48 -14.07
CA GLY A 60 -7.25 -17.45 -14.82
C GLY A 60 -8.08 -16.20 -15.13
N LYS A 61 -9.17 -15.98 -14.40
CA LYS A 61 -10.03 -14.80 -14.55
C LYS A 61 -10.24 -14.10 -13.21
N ASP A 62 -10.15 -12.79 -13.25
CA ASP A 62 -10.48 -11.93 -12.13
C ASP A 62 -11.99 -11.87 -11.92
N GLN A 63 -12.41 -12.01 -10.67
CA GLN A 63 -13.82 -11.87 -10.31
C GLN A 63 -13.97 -11.39 -8.85
N TRP A 64 -15.12 -10.81 -8.56
CA TRP A 64 -15.47 -10.39 -7.21
C TRP A 64 -16.33 -11.45 -6.53
N SER A 65 -15.94 -11.84 -5.32
CA SER A 65 -16.60 -12.92 -4.56
C SER A 65 -16.80 -12.54 -3.11
N SER A 66 -17.90 -13.02 -2.54
CA SER A 66 -18.13 -12.92 -1.09
C SER A 66 -17.27 -13.87 -0.27
N THR A 67 -16.63 -14.85 -0.92
CA THR A 67 -15.64 -15.73 -0.29
C THR A 67 -14.24 -15.22 -0.55
N ASP A 68 -13.34 -15.59 0.30
CA ASP A 68 -11.95 -15.18 0.29
C ASP A 68 -10.97 -16.33 -0.04
N SER A 69 -11.51 -17.40 -0.57
CA SER A 69 -10.73 -18.49 -1.14
C SER A 69 -10.05 -18.04 -2.39
N GLU A 70 -8.94 -18.18 -2.80
CA GLU A 70 -8.30 -17.79 -4.09
C GLU A 70 -8.16 -16.27 -4.27
N LEU A 71 -7.76 -15.55 -3.21
CA LEU A 71 -7.50 -14.11 -3.32
C LEU A 71 -6.51 -13.79 -4.42
N LYS A 72 -6.87 -12.81 -5.25
CA LYS A 72 -5.91 -12.20 -6.16
C LYS A 72 -4.96 -11.29 -5.38
N TYR A 73 -3.67 -11.54 -5.52
CA TYR A 73 -2.63 -10.67 -5.01
C TYR A 73 -2.22 -9.67 -6.08
N LEU A 74 -2.20 -8.40 -5.71
CA LEU A 74 -1.84 -7.32 -6.63
C LEU A 74 -0.32 -7.21 -6.77
N TYR A 75 0.35 -7.13 -5.65
CA TYR A 75 1.82 -7.02 -5.53
C TYR A 75 2.29 -7.34 -4.11
N GLU A 76 3.58 -7.55 -3.97
CA GLU A 76 4.27 -7.70 -2.68
C GLU A 76 5.57 -6.85 -2.66
N PRO A 77 5.93 -6.22 -1.51
CA PRO A 77 5.20 -6.22 -0.24
C PRO A 77 3.95 -5.33 -0.31
N GLY A 78 2.85 -5.81 0.26
CA GLY A 78 1.55 -5.14 0.32
C GLY A 78 1.27 -4.52 1.69
N ASN A 79 2.20 -3.74 2.24
CA ASN A 79 2.12 -3.21 3.60
C ASN A 79 0.85 -2.38 3.85
N THR A 80 0.41 -2.34 5.11
CA THR A 80 -0.80 -1.65 5.54
C THR A 80 -0.75 -0.15 5.34
N GLU A 81 0.36 0.45 5.69
CA GLU A 81 0.56 1.89 5.69
C GLU A 81 1.20 2.37 4.38
N SER A 82 0.63 1.93 3.29
CA SER A 82 0.98 2.32 1.93
C SER A 82 -0.15 3.10 1.30
N SER A 83 0.07 3.74 0.17
CA SER A 83 -0.98 4.47 -0.56
C SER A 83 -1.10 3.99 -2.01
N ILE A 84 -2.31 4.07 -2.54
CA ILE A 84 -2.57 3.98 -3.98
C ILE A 84 -3.21 5.29 -4.41
N GLN A 85 -2.74 5.87 -5.52
CA GLN A 85 -3.29 7.08 -6.10
C GLN A 85 -3.43 6.91 -7.61
N TYR A 86 -4.51 7.48 -8.17
CA TYR A 86 -4.66 7.58 -9.61
C TYR A 86 -4.00 8.87 -10.09
N LEU A 87 -3.06 8.76 -11.01
CA LEU A 87 -2.38 9.88 -11.63
C LEU A 87 -3.09 10.21 -12.94
N HIS A 88 -3.96 11.22 -12.91
CA HIS A 88 -4.82 11.59 -14.03
C HIS A 88 -4.04 11.92 -15.32
N ASP A 89 -2.92 12.61 -15.19
CA ASP A 89 -2.10 13.02 -16.34
C ASP A 89 -1.45 11.84 -17.07
N PHE A 90 -1.35 10.70 -16.41
CA PHE A 90 -0.75 9.48 -16.95
C PHE A 90 -1.75 8.34 -17.17
N GLY A 91 -2.96 8.48 -16.66
CA GLY A 91 -4.00 7.46 -16.76
C GLY A 91 -3.69 6.16 -16.00
N ILE A 92 -2.82 6.21 -14.98
CA ILE A 92 -2.35 5.03 -14.23
C ILE A 92 -2.59 5.16 -12.73
N TYR A 93 -2.71 4.02 -12.08
CA TYR A 93 -2.61 3.90 -10.63
C TYR A 93 -1.15 3.71 -10.23
N VAL A 94 -0.72 4.40 -9.20
CA VAL A 94 0.59 4.23 -8.58
C VAL A 94 0.42 3.90 -7.12
N SER A 95 1.12 2.88 -6.64
CA SER A 95 1.16 2.54 -5.22
C SER A 95 2.57 2.72 -4.68
N THR A 96 2.63 3.26 -3.45
CA THR A 96 3.85 3.27 -2.66
C THR A 96 3.79 2.19 -1.60
N THR A 97 4.91 1.57 -1.32
CA THR A 97 5.07 0.58 -0.26
C THR A 97 6.51 0.61 0.27
N TYR A 98 6.86 -0.26 1.19
CA TYR A 98 8.22 -0.37 1.69
C TYR A 98 8.59 -1.83 1.95
N SER A 99 9.86 -2.13 1.87
CA SER A 99 10.40 -3.43 2.27
C SER A 99 10.69 -3.43 3.77
N ALA A 100 10.13 -4.39 4.48
CA ALA A 100 10.38 -4.53 5.92
C ALA A 100 11.81 -5.01 6.24
N LEU A 101 12.48 -5.67 5.27
CA LEU A 101 13.81 -6.22 5.49
C LEU A 101 14.92 -5.17 5.37
N ASP A 102 14.87 -4.38 4.31
CA ASP A 102 15.92 -3.41 3.96
C ASP A 102 15.45 -1.96 4.08
N GLN A 103 14.22 -1.75 4.54
CA GLN A 103 13.61 -0.44 4.80
C GLN A 103 13.53 0.47 3.57
N ASN A 104 13.71 -0.07 2.38
CA ASN A 104 13.64 0.67 1.12
C ASN A 104 12.20 1.07 0.78
N ILE A 105 12.04 2.23 0.16
CA ILE A 105 10.75 2.68 -0.36
C ILE A 105 10.62 2.23 -1.81
N LEU A 106 9.48 1.61 -2.11
CA LEU A 106 9.19 1.07 -3.42
C LEU A 106 7.93 1.72 -4.01
N ILE A 107 7.87 1.73 -5.33
CA ILE A 107 6.65 2.03 -6.09
C ILE A 107 6.31 0.87 -7.03
N THR A 108 5.02 0.75 -7.30
CA THR A 108 4.46 -0.11 -8.33
C THR A 108 3.31 0.61 -9.01
N TYR A 109 2.97 0.24 -10.24
CA TYR A 109 1.93 0.91 -11.01
C TYR A 109 1.11 -0.09 -11.83
N ALA A 110 -0.09 0.33 -12.23
CA ALA A 110 -1.00 -0.42 -13.06
C ALA A 110 -1.93 0.50 -13.84
N ASP A 111 -2.40 0.06 -15.00
CA ASP A 111 -3.43 0.78 -15.79
C ASP A 111 -4.81 0.68 -15.13
N ASN A 112 -5.07 -0.43 -14.45
CA ASN A 112 -6.33 -0.68 -13.74
C ASN A 112 -6.06 -0.96 -12.27
N LEU A 113 -7.00 -0.58 -11.41
CA LEU A 113 -6.89 -0.79 -9.96
C LEU A 113 -6.76 -2.28 -9.60
N GLU A 114 -7.44 -3.14 -10.35
CA GLU A 114 -7.39 -4.58 -10.22
C GLU A 114 -6.10 -5.21 -10.79
N GLY A 115 -5.29 -4.41 -11.48
CA GLY A 115 -4.03 -4.81 -12.11
C GLY A 115 -4.18 -5.24 -13.58
N PRO A 116 -3.16 -5.91 -14.16
CA PRO A 116 -1.95 -6.37 -13.48
C PRO A 116 -1.05 -5.22 -13.01
N TRP A 117 -0.45 -5.39 -11.84
CA TRP A 117 0.50 -4.43 -11.28
C TRP A 117 1.93 -4.78 -11.69
N SER A 118 2.75 -3.77 -11.91
CA SER A 118 4.18 -3.94 -12.19
C SER A 118 4.90 -4.53 -10.97
N HIS A 119 6.07 -5.13 -11.19
CA HIS A 119 6.95 -5.47 -10.07
C HIS A 119 7.36 -4.19 -9.32
N PRO A 120 7.31 -4.18 -7.97
CA PRO A 120 7.75 -3.05 -7.19
C PRO A 120 9.22 -2.71 -7.46
N LYS A 121 9.49 -1.40 -7.61
CA LYS A 121 10.84 -0.87 -7.86
C LYS A 121 11.27 0.01 -6.70
N ILE A 122 12.51 -0.15 -6.25
CA ILE A 122 13.11 0.73 -5.25
C ILE A 122 13.26 2.13 -5.85
N VAL A 123 12.71 3.13 -5.16
CA VAL A 123 12.82 4.54 -5.51
C VAL A 123 13.62 5.34 -4.50
N TYR A 124 13.83 4.77 -3.33
CA TYR A 124 14.66 5.36 -2.30
C TYR A 124 15.26 4.24 -1.43
N GLU A 125 16.57 4.19 -1.45
CA GLU A 125 17.32 3.35 -0.51
C GLU A 125 17.43 4.12 0.80
N ASN A 126 16.69 3.67 1.80
CA ASN A 126 16.75 4.30 3.10
C ASN A 126 18.08 3.95 3.75
N PRO A 127 18.90 4.95 4.15
CA PRO A 127 20.15 4.64 4.81
C PRO A 127 19.85 3.87 6.10
N ILE A 128 20.18 2.59 6.11
CA ILE A 128 20.03 1.73 7.27
C ILE A 128 20.95 2.29 8.36
N ILE A 129 20.37 2.85 9.39
CA ILE A 129 21.11 3.15 10.58
C ILE A 129 21.32 1.79 11.28
N VAL A 130 22.52 1.27 11.11
CA VAL A 130 22.96 0.07 11.86
C VAL A 130 22.79 0.39 13.33
N CYS A 131 21.89 -0.33 13.96
CA CYS A 131 21.64 -0.16 15.40
C CYS A 131 22.70 -0.94 16.19
N PRO A 132 23.65 -0.29 16.83
CA PRO A 132 24.68 -0.99 17.60
C PRO A 132 24.12 -1.76 18.80
N ASP A 133 22.90 -1.44 19.22
CA ASP A 133 22.29 -1.86 20.50
C ASP A 133 20.89 -2.47 20.34
N LYS A 134 20.59 -3.09 19.20
CA LYS A 134 19.30 -3.72 18.86
C LYS A 134 18.10 -2.75 18.71
N THR A 135 18.35 -1.47 18.62
CA THR A 135 17.31 -0.47 18.39
C THR A 135 17.18 -0.19 16.90
N CYS A 136 16.29 -0.89 16.22
CA CYS A 136 16.13 -0.76 14.78
C CYS A 136 15.21 0.40 14.43
N ILE A 137 15.57 1.15 13.40
CA ILE A 137 14.68 2.11 12.78
C ILE A 137 13.80 1.35 11.80
N GLU A 138 12.51 1.50 11.98
CA GLU A 138 11.52 0.93 11.11
C GLU A 138 10.90 2.03 10.24
N THR A 139 10.88 1.82 8.93
CA THR A 139 10.18 2.70 7.98
C THR A 139 8.72 2.27 7.90
N TYR A 140 7.82 3.22 7.97
CA TYR A 140 6.39 2.99 7.83
C TYR A 140 5.65 4.24 7.34
N ALA A 141 4.33 4.13 7.15
CA ALA A 141 3.45 5.21 6.69
C ALA A 141 3.93 5.86 5.39
N VAL A 142 4.33 5.05 4.42
CA VAL A 142 4.78 5.53 3.10
C VAL A 142 3.58 5.99 2.29
N ARG A 143 3.47 7.31 2.04
CA ARG A 143 2.33 7.94 1.39
C ARG A 143 2.73 8.76 0.18
N LEU A 144 2.00 8.59 -0.90
CA LEU A 144 2.09 9.43 -2.10
C LEU A 144 1.22 10.67 -1.96
N HIS A 145 1.75 11.82 -2.38
CA HIS A 145 1.09 13.12 -2.33
C HIS A 145 1.03 13.77 -3.72
N PRO A 146 0.15 13.34 -4.62
CA PRO A 146 0.11 13.85 -6.00
C PRO A 146 -0.19 15.35 -6.08
N THR A 147 -0.97 15.89 -5.12
CA THR A 147 -1.31 17.31 -5.07
C THR A 147 -0.14 18.23 -4.74
N PHE A 148 0.96 17.72 -4.21
CA PHE A 148 2.17 18.49 -3.91
C PHE A 148 3.23 18.37 -5.00
N SER A 149 2.96 17.64 -6.07
CA SER A 149 3.85 17.55 -7.21
C SER A 149 3.76 18.85 -8.03
N GLU A 150 4.87 19.54 -8.18
CA GLU A 150 4.94 20.79 -8.98
C GLU A 150 5.00 20.49 -10.49
N LYS A 151 5.31 19.26 -10.84
CA LYS A 151 5.49 18.81 -12.22
C LYS A 151 4.82 17.46 -12.42
N THR A 152 4.29 17.24 -13.59
CA THR A 152 3.58 16.00 -13.94
C THR A 152 4.42 14.73 -13.83
N ASN A 153 5.74 14.84 -13.93
CA ASN A 153 6.67 13.71 -13.82
C ASN A 153 7.39 13.59 -12.47
N GLU A 154 6.92 14.29 -11.43
CA GLU A 154 7.48 14.24 -10.10
C GLU A 154 6.44 13.71 -9.11
N LEU A 155 6.85 12.83 -8.21
CA LEU A 155 6.05 12.32 -7.11
C LEU A 155 6.67 12.75 -5.79
N ILE A 156 5.85 13.30 -4.91
CA ILE A 156 6.23 13.57 -3.53
C ILE A 156 5.74 12.42 -2.67
N ILE A 157 6.64 11.78 -1.96
CA ILE A 157 6.36 10.66 -1.07
C ILE A 157 6.79 11.05 0.33
N SER A 158 5.90 10.89 1.31
CA SER A 158 6.25 10.98 2.72
C SER A 158 6.44 9.61 3.34
N TYR A 159 7.27 9.54 4.36
CA TYR A 159 7.43 8.36 5.21
C TYR A 159 7.82 8.79 6.61
N ILE A 160 7.65 7.88 7.56
CA ILE A 160 8.06 8.07 8.96
C ILE A 160 9.07 6.99 9.28
N THR A 161 10.03 7.33 10.13
CA THR A 161 10.92 6.36 10.77
C THR A 161 10.54 6.24 12.23
N SER A 162 10.36 5.04 12.70
CA SER A 162 10.12 4.72 14.11
C SER A 162 11.35 4.04 14.70
N TYR A 163 11.57 4.29 15.95
CA TYR A 163 12.65 3.69 16.70
C TYR A 163 12.09 2.59 17.61
N GLN A 164 12.59 1.37 17.46
CA GLN A 164 12.23 0.26 18.34
C GLN A 164 13.13 0.26 19.57
N GLY A 165 12.87 1.13 20.53
CA GLY A 165 13.59 1.21 21.78
C GLY A 165 12.71 1.77 22.89
N GLU A 166 13.26 1.99 24.07
CA GLU A 166 12.52 2.63 25.16
C GLU A 166 12.10 4.04 24.74
N PHE A 167 10.81 4.32 24.79
CA PHE A 167 10.18 5.57 24.35
C PHE A 167 10.74 6.83 25.02
N ASN A 168 11.46 6.69 26.11
CA ASN A 168 11.98 7.81 26.89
C ASN A 168 13.13 8.58 26.23
N ASN A 169 13.69 8.08 25.14
CA ASN A 169 14.85 8.67 24.46
C ASN A 169 14.62 9.04 23.00
N ILE A 170 13.36 9.03 22.51
CA ILE A 170 13.07 9.38 21.13
C ILE A 170 13.06 10.90 20.99
N SER A 171 13.99 11.43 20.20
CA SER A 171 13.94 12.84 19.81
C SER A 171 12.86 13.08 18.74
N ILE A 172 12.27 14.26 18.74
CA ILE A 172 11.29 14.67 17.72
C ILE A 172 11.89 14.59 16.30
N GLU A 173 13.21 14.72 16.17
CA GLU A 173 13.94 14.58 14.93
C GLU A 173 13.94 13.15 14.38
N GLN A 174 13.80 12.17 15.24
CA GLN A 174 13.72 10.75 14.86
C GLN A 174 12.31 10.38 14.44
N TYR A 175 11.29 11.00 15.04
CA TYR A 175 9.88 10.71 14.82
C TYR A 175 9.17 11.88 14.12
N ARG A 176 9.60 12.18 12.89
CA ARG A 176 8.96 13.20 12.07
C ARG A 176 8.73 12.70 10.63
N PRO A 177 7.70 13.19 9.94
CA PRO A 177 7.54 12.91 8.51
C PRO A 177 8.76 13.42 7.73
N ARG A 178 9.25 12.56 6.86
CA ARG A 178 10.29 12.86 5.89
C ARG A 178 9.69 12.84 4.51
N PHE A 179 10.24 13.62 3.61
CA PHE A 179 9.74 13.73 2.25
C PHE A 179 10.87 13.44 1.26
N ILE A 180 10.53 12.66 0.25
CA ILE A 180 11.39 12.43 -0.90
C ILE A 180 10.66 12.86 -2.17
N LYS A 181 11.43 13.33 -3.14
CA LYS A 181 10.96 13.66 -4.48
C LYS A 181 11.51 12.61 -5.45
N VAL A 182 10.62 11.94 -6.15
CA VAL A 182 10.94 10.91 -7.14
C VAL A 182 10.58 11.43 -8.51
N LYS A 183 11.54 11.44 -9.44
CA LYS A 183 11.28 11.70 -10.85
C LYS A 183 11.12 10.38 -11.58
N PHE A 184 10.09 10.29 -12.40
CA PHE A 184 9.87 9.14 -13.24
C PHE A 184 9.78 9.54 -14.71
N LYS A 185 10.09 8.59 -15.58
CA LYS A 185 9.85 8.71 -17.01
C LYS A 185 9.00 7.53 -17.42
N LEU A 186 7.92 7.78 -18.12
CA LEU A 186 7.27 6.74 -18.89
C LEU A 186 8.19 6.47 -20.09
N ASN A 187 8.64 5.25 -20.23
CA ASN A 187 9.31 4.84 -21.46
C ASN A 187 8.20 4.67 -22.51
N ASP A 188 8.32 5.42 -23.58
CA ASP A 188 7.45 5.31 -24.76
C ASP A 188 7.49 3.88 -25.32
#